data_82ce3caab28b8c8d86f6c071d1c07f2c
#
_entry.id   82ce3caab28b8c8d86f6c071d1c07f2c
#
_cell.length_a   1.000
_cell.length_b   1.000
_cell.length_c   1.000
_cell.angle_alpha   90.00
_cell.angle_beta   90.00
_cell.angle_gamma   90.00
#
_symmetry.space_group_name_H-M   'P 1'
#
loop_
_entity.id
_entity.type
_entity.pdbx_description
1 polymer ?
#
loop_
_entity_poly.entity_id
_entity_poly.type
_entity_poly.pdbx_seq_one_letter_code
_entity_poly.pdbx_strand_id
1 'polypeptide(L)' 'SIRYIEHIMDLFPIEMYKEKRIRRFEMAYVAESYYDDELTLYKDELGDGAFDIEVKKNGSEVVCRSKVIFTEK' A
#
# COMPACT_ATOMS: atom_id res chain seq x y z
N SER A 1 -13.71 -2.28 10.91
CA SER A 1 -12.58 -1.54 10.33
C SER A 1 -12.19 -2.12 8.99
N ILE A 2 -11.54 -1.31 8.18
CA ILE A 2 -11.14 -1.69 6.83
C ILE A 2 -9.73 -2.28 6.87
N ARG A 3 -9.51 -3.34 6.10
CA ARG A 3 -8.24 -4.04 6.08
C ARG A 3 -7.37 -3.47 4.96
N TYR A 4 -6.53 -2.52 5.32
CA TYR A 4 -5.71 -1.80 4.34
C TYR A 4 -4.68 -2.69 3.65
N ILE A 5 -4.18 -3.71 4.35
CA ILE A 5 -3.11 -4.54 3.80
C ILE A 5 -3.56 -5.25 2.50
N GLU A 6 -4.81 -5.69 2.43
CA GLU A 6 -5.33 -6.34 1.23
C GLU A 6 -5.39 -5.37 0.07
N HIS A 7 -5.84 -4.14 0.32
CA HIS A 7 -5.90 -3.10 -0.70
C HIS A 7 -4.50 -2.73 -1.20
N ILE A 8 -3.54 -2.65 -0.30
CA ILE A 8 -2.17 -2.32 -0.66
C ILE A 8 -1.55 -3.42 -1.54
N MET A 9 -1.77 -4.67 -1.16
CA MET A 9 -1.23 -5.79 -1.93
C MET A 9 -1.84 -5.88 -3.33
N ASP A 10 -3.09 -5.45 -3.48
CA ASP A 10 -3.77 -5.46 -4.78
C ASP A 10 -3.25 -4.39 -5.74
N LEU A 11 -2.43 -3.45 -5.28
CA LEU A 11 -1.83 -2.44 -6.15
C LEU A 11 -0.76 -2.99 -7.08
N PHE A 12 -0.26 -4.19 -6.80
CA PHE A 12 0.83 -4.79 -7.56
C PHE A 12 0.32 -5.94 -8.41
N PRO A 13 0.81 -6.09 -9.66
CA PRO A 13 0.38 -7.20 -10.50
C PRO A 13 0.91 -8.53 -9.97
N ILE A 14 0.19 -9.59 -10.27
CA ILE A 14 0.55 -10.92 -9.77
C ILE A 14 1.94 -11.36 -10.26
N GLU A 15 2.37 -10.87 -11.42
CA GLU A 15 3.70 -11.17 -11.96
C GLU A 15 4.82 -10.73 -11.02
N MET A 16 4.63 -9.63 -10.31
CA MET A 16 5.63 -9.18 -9.34
C MET A 16 5.80 -10.18 -8.21
N TYR A 17 4.70 -10.77 -7.75
CA TYR A 17 4.76 -11.76 -6.68
C TYR A 17 5.36 -13.09 -7.15
N LYS A 18 5.24 -13.39 -8.43
CA LYS A 18 5.85 -14.60 -9.00
C LYS A 18 7.34 -14.45 -9.21
N GLU A 19 7.80 -13.27 -9.62
CA GLU A 19 9.20 -13.04 -10.00
C GLU A 19 10.03 -12.46 -8.87
N LYS A 20 9.39 -11.83 -7.91
CA LYS A 20 10.05 -11.14 -6.82
C LYS A 20 9.42 -11.53 -5.50
N ARG A 21 10.15 -11.23 -4.42
CA ARG A 21 9.62 -11.43 -3.08
C ARG A 21 9.64 -10.10 -2.34
N ILE A 22 8.78 -9.97 -1.34
CA ILE A 22 8.77 -8.79 -0.48
C ILE A 22 9.90 -8.94 0.52
N ARG A 23 10.83 -8.00 0.47
CA ARG A 23 11.95 -7.94 1.41
C ARG A 23 11.55 -7.20 2.67
N ARG A 24 10.70 -6.19 2.53
CA ARG A 24 10.29 -5.36 3.66
C ARG A 24 8.88 -4.84 3.42
N PHE A 25 8.07 -4.89 4.46
CA PHE A 25 6.75 -4.31 4.47
C PHE A 25 6.58 -3.54 5.77
N GLU A 26 6.29 -2.24 5.65
CA GLU A 26 6.01 -1.38 6.79
C GLU A 26 4.66 -0.75 6.58
N MET A 27 3.88 -0.62 7.64
CA MET A 27 2.58 0.00 7.56
C MET A 27 2.31 0.76 8.86
N ALA A 28 1.84 1.98 8.73
CA ALA A 28 1.49 2.83 9.86
C ALA A 28 0.06 3.32 9.70
N TYR A 29 -0.78 3.02 10.67
CA TYR A 29 -2.13 3.56 10.72
C TYR A 29 -2.06 4.99 11.25
N VAL A 30 -2.74 5.89 10.55
CA VAL A 30 -2.74 7.32 10.89
C VAL A 30 -4.09 7.72 11.47
N ALA A 31 -5.18 7.20 10.88
CA ALA A 31 -6.54 7.52 11.31
C ALA A 31 -7.47 6.38 10.92
N GLU A 32 -8.65 6.35 11.51
CA GLU A 32 -9.64 5.33 11.19
C GLU A 32 -10.43 5.68 9.94
N SER A 33 -10.91 4.64 9.27
CA SER A 33 -11.86 4.78 8.18
C SER A 33 -12.99 3.78 8.37
N TYR A 34 -14.12 4.06 7.72
CA TYR A 34 -15.34 3.26 7.84
C TYR A 34 -15.80 2.83 6.46
N TYR A 35 -16.74 1.91 6.41
CA TYR A 35 -17.18 1.31 5.14
C TYR A 35 -17.80 2.32 4.17
N ASP A 36 -18.37 3.42 4.68
CA ASP A 36 -18.92 4.46 3.83
C ASP A 36 -17.89 5.50 3.39
N ASP A 37 -16.66 5.41 3.87
CA ASP A 37 -15.58 6.27 3.41
C ASP A 37 -15.06 5.78 2.06
N GLU A 38 -14.78 6.73 1.17
CA GLU A 38 -14.17 6.42 -0.12
C GLU A 38 -12.66 6.44 0.03
N LEU A 39 -12.03 5.30 -0.23
CA LEU A 39 -10.58 5.16 -0.11
C LEU A 39 -9.92 5.28 -1.47
N THR A 40 -8.84 6.06 -1.53
CA THR A 40 -8.00 6.17 -2.71
C THR A 40 -6.57 5.83 -2.31
N LEU A 41 -5.95 4.96 -3.10
CA LEU A 41 -4.59 4.52 -2.84
C LEU A 41 -3.64 5.15 -3.85
N TYR A 42 -2.56 5.72 -3.36
CA TYR A 42 -1.51 6.35 -4.15
C TYR A 42 -0.23 5.54 -4.00
N LYS A 43 0.42 5.28 -5.12
CA LYS A 43 1.63 4.47 -5.15
C LYS A 43 2.73 5.27 -5.85
N ASP A 44 3.84 5.50 -5.14
CA ASP A 44 5.03 6.15 -5.69
C ASP A 44 6.16 5.15 -5.76
N GLU A 45 6.74 5.00 -6.94
CA GLU A 45 7.92 4.17 -7.10
C GLU A 45 9.18 4.97 -6.78
N LEU A 46 9.96 4.46 -5.82
CA LEU A 46 11.16 5.14 -5.36
C LEU A 46 12.44 4.66 -6.02
N GLY A 47 12.35 3.57 -6.82
CA GLY A 47 13.52 2.92 -7.41
C GLY A 47 13.98 1.72 -6.59
N ASP A 48 14.74 0.84 -7.21
CA ASP A 48 15.32 -0.36 -6.57
C ASP A 48 14.26 -1.26 -5.91
N GLY A 49 13.06 -1.31 -6.49
CA GLY A 49 11.98 -2.15 -5.99
C GLY A 49 11.25 -1.60 -4.80
N ALA A 50 11.50 -0.35 -4.42
CA ALA A 50 10.84 0.28 -3.27
C ALA A 50 9.66 1.14 -3.71
N PHE A 51 8.58 1.07 -2.94
CA PHE A 51 7.36 1.85 -3.20
C PHE A 51 6.84 2.46 -1.91
N ASP A 52 6.46 3.73 -1.98
CA ASP A 52 5.68 4.37 -0.92
C ASP A 52 4.21 4.35 -1.31
N ILE A 53 3.35 4.04 -0.35
CA ILE A 53 1.92 3.95 -0.57
C ILE A 53 1.21 4.80 0.47
N GLU A 54 0.23 5.55 0.01
CA GLU A 54 -0.63 6.34 0.89
C GLU A 54 -2.07 5.97 0.63
N VAL A 55 -2.84 5.77 1.69
CA VAL A 55 -4.28 5.56 1.60
C VAL A 55 -4.95 6.80 2.15
N LYS A 56 -5.79 7.44 1.34
CA LYS A 56 -6.55 8.63 1.73
C LYS A 56 -8.03 8.32 1.72
N LYS A 57 -8.76 8.89 2.66
CA LYS A 57 -10.21 8.79 2.67
C LYS A 57 -10.81 10.10 2.19
N ASN A 58 -11.88 9.97 1.40
CA ASN A 58 -12.67 11.10 0.91
C ASN A 58 -11.80 12.16 0.23
N GLY A 59 -10.73 11.71 -0.42
CA GLY A 59 -9.88 12.52 -1.27
C GLY A 59 -8.83 13.37 -0.57
N SER A 60 -8.82 13.43 0.74
CA SER A 60 -7.93 14.39 1.41
C SER A 60 -7.23 13.89 2.66
N GLU A 61 -7.86 13.06 3.47
CA GLU A 61 -7.30 12.69 4.77
C GLU A 61 -6.50 11.39 4.67
N VAL A 62 -5.21 11.42 5.04
CA VAL A 62 -4.37 10.23 5.06
C VAL A 62 -4.79 9.37 6.24
N VAL A 63 -5.10 8.10 5.98
CA VAL A 63 -5.48 7.14 7.00
C VAL A 63 -4.45 6.05 7.21
N CYS A 64 -3.58 5.83 6.21
CA CYS A 64 -2.57 4.79 6.30
C CYS A 64 -1.39 5.16 5.41
N ARG A 65 -0.18 4.83 5.86
CA ARG A 65 1.03 4.92 5.05
C ARG A 65 1.74 3.59 5.08
N SER A 66 2.33 3.23 3.95
CA SER A 66 3.03 1.96 3.84
C SER A 66 4.28 2.11 2.98
N LYS A 67 5.27 1.27 3.25
CA LYS A 67 6.42 1.10 2.39
C LYS A 67 6.58 -0.37 2.07
N VAL A 68 6.72 -0.68 0.78
CA VAL A 68 6.91 -2.05 0.31
C VAL A 68 8.20 -2.10 -0.50
N ILE A 69 9.07 -3.05 -0.17
CA ILE A 69 10.32 -3.23 -0.91
C ILE A 69 10.36 -4.65 -1.45
N PHE A 70 10.44 -4.75 -2.78
CA PHE A 70 10.61 -6.03 -3.46
C PHE A 70 12.08 -6.28 -3.75
N THR A 71 12.47 -7.55 -3.78
CA THR A 71 13.81 -7.96 -4.19
C THR A 71 13.70 -9.18 -5.08
N GLU A 72 14.76 -9.47 -5.81
CA GLU A 72 14.80 -10.65 -6.66
C GLU A 72 14.71 -11.92 -5.82
N LYS A 73 14.05 -12.93 -6.39
CA LYS A 73 13.97 -14.24 -5.75
C LYS A 73 15.31 -14.96 -5.79
#